data_ada2d03eee456c6ee617c912c4a6d4d6
#
_entry.id   ada2d03eee456c6ee617c912c4a6d4d6
#
_cell.length_a   1.000
_cell.length_b   1.000
_cell.length_c   1.000
_cell.angle_alpha   90.00
_cell.angle_beta   90.00
_cell.angle_gamma   90.00
#
_symmetry.space_group_name_H-M   'P 1'
#
loop_
_entity.id
_entity.type
_entity.pdbx_description
1 polymer ?
#
loop_
_entity_poly.entity_id
_entity_poly.type
_entity_poly.pdbx_seq_one_letter_code
_entity_poly.pdbx_strand_id
1 'polypeptide(L)'
;MFPHKLAISTISLGQHPSHALDRKIKAAALAGYSGIELVFSDLEGYSRTNGLSIFNAAKKIKQLCDSLNIEIISLAPFENYEGNRSPLSQRLQTATLWIQIARIIGAPYLQVPSQFKPDALGDESLIVSELQQLADLGTAESPVVSIAYEALSWGTYYSTWESTVPLAENVNRSNFGLCLDTFHIITKLWADPFVSSGKFPDAEKALQDTLDRFVKSCPMDKVFYVQLSDGEKFDPPFSKGHPWYTEGEAHQFTWSKYARPFPGEADLGGIHASQ
;
A
#
# COMPACT_ATOMS: atom_id res chain seq x y z
N MET A 1 -23.92 -9.10 6.32
CA MET A 1 -23.41 -8.54 5.04
C MET A 1 -22.63 -7.29 5.43
N PHE A 2 -21.34 -7.23 5.17
CA PHE A 2 -20.54 -6.05 5.48
C PHE A 2 -21.05 -4.88 4.61
N PRO A 3 -21.26 -3.68 5.17
CA PRO A 3 -21.75 -2.54 4.41
C PRO A 3 -20.70 -1.98 3.43
N HIS A 4 -19.46 -2.44 3.52
CA HIS A 4 -18.34 -2.00 2.69
C HIS A 4 -18.01 -3.02 1.61
N LYS A 5 -17.57 -2.53 0.46
CA LYS A 5 -17.02 -3.37 -0.61
C LYS A 5 -15.68 -3.95 -0.17
N LEU A 6 -15.47 -5.23 -0.43
CA LEU A 6 -14.20 -5.90 -0.17
C LEU A 6 -13.41 -6.02 -1.47
N ALA A 7 -12.14 -5.61 -1.38
CA ALA A 7 -11.17 -5.79 -2.45
C ALA A 7 -9.98 -6.61 -1.95
N ILE A 8 -9.26 -7.24 -2.87
CA ILE A 8 -8.03 -7.98 -2.57
C ILE A 8 -6.88 -7.45 -3.42
N SER A 9 -5.69 -7.31 -2.84
CA SER A 9 -4.51 -6.96 -3.62
C SER A 9 -4.07 -8.13 -4.50
N THR A 10 -3.71 -7.84 -5.75
CA THR A 10 -3.31 -8.89 -6.70
C THR A 10 -2.03 -9.61 -6.28
N ILE A 11 -1.17 -8.98 -5.46
CA ILE A 11 0.01 -9.65 -4.89
C ILE A 11 -0.38 -10.76 -3.90
N SER A 12 -1.48 -10.57 -3.17
CA SER A 12 -1.99 -11.57 -2.20
C SER A 12 -2.58 -12.81 -2.87
N LEU A 13 -2.82 -12.76 -4.18
CA LEU A 13 -3.30 -13.91 -4.98
C LEU A 13 -2.17 -14.76 -5.55
N GLY A 14 -0.97 -14.60 -5.00
CA GLY A 14 0.21 -15.41 -5.28
C GLY A 14 1.21 -14.72 -6.20
N GLN A 15 2.49 -15.06 -5.99
CA GLN A 15 3.63 -14.45 -6.68
C GLN A 15 4.33 -15.42 -7.66
N HIS A 16 3.88 -16.68 -7.75
CA HIS A 16 4.48 -17.62 -8.68
C HIS A 16 4.21 -17.18 -10.15
N PRO A 17 5.16 -17.36 -11.09
CA PRO A 17 4.99 -16.94 -12.50
C PRO A 17 3.75 -17.51 -13.20
N SER A 18 3.23 -18.66 -12.75
CA SER A 18 1.99 -19.24 -13.28
C SER A 18 0.71 -18.51 -12.80
N HIS A 19 0.82 -17.64 -11.80
CA HIS A 19 -0.29 -16.84 -11.28
C HIS A 19 -0.43 -15.55 -12.10
N ALA A 20 -0.78 -15.72 -13.40
CA ALA A 20 -0.97 -14.61 -14.31
C ALA A 20 -2.12 -13.70 -13.85
N LEU A 21 -2.01 -12.40 -14.10
CA LEU A 21 -2.96 -11.39 -13.62
C LEU A 21 -4.41 -11.68 -13.98
N ASP A 22 -4.69 -12.14 -15.20
CA ASP A 22 -6.06 -12.51 -15.60
C ASP A 22 -6.64 -13.68 -14.80
N ARG A 23 -5.79 -14.61 -14.34
CA ARG A 23 -6.20 -15.73 -13.46
C ARG A 23 -6.46 -15.22 -12.05
N LYS A 24 -5.62 -14.31 -11.53
CA LYS A 24 -5.82 -13.67 -10.23
C LYS A 24 -7.16 -12.92 -10.17
N ILE A 25 -7.49 -12.15 -11.19
CA ILE A 25 -8.75 -11.40 -11.27
C ILE A 25 -9.96 -12.36 -11.28
N LYS A 26 -9.90 -13.43 -12.08
CA LYS A 26 -10.95 -14.46 -12.09
C LYS A 26 -11.11 -15.15 -10.74
N ALA A 27 -9.99 -15.44 -10.05
CA ALA A 27 -10.02 -16.03 -8.71
C ALA A 27 -10.65 -15.09 -7.69
N ALA A 28 -10.33 -13.80 -7.72
CA ALA A 28 -10.95 -12.80 -6.86
C ALA A 28 -12.47 -12.75 -7.07
N ALA A 29 -12.93 -12.72 -8.33
CA ALA A 29 -14.35 -12.74 -8.65
C ALA A 29 -15.06 -14.00 -8.15
N LEU A 30 -14.46 -15.17 -8.35
CA LEU A 30 -15.00 -16.45 -7.87
C LEU A 30 -15.06 -16.53 -6.35
N ALA A 31 -14.12 -15.90 -5.65
CA ALA A 31 -14.11 -15.82 -4.19
C ALA A 31 -15.09 -14.77 -3.63
N GLY A 32 -15.81 -14.03 -4.48
CA GLY A 32 -16.82 -13.06 -4.06
C GLY A 32 -16.30 -11.68 -3.72
N TYR A 33 -15.04 -11.35 -4.06
CA TYR A 33 -14.55 -10.00 -3.95
C TYR A 33 -15.24 -9.09 -4.98
N SER A 34 -15.51 -7.85 -4.58
CA SER A 34 -16.10 -6.82 -5.46
C SER A 34 -15.05 -5.93 -6.10
N GLY A 35 -13.80 -6.01 -5.67
CA GLY A 35 -12.72 -5.20 -6.21
C GLY A 35 -11.33 -5.83 -6.03
N ILE A 36 -10.37 -5.19 -6.70
CA ILE A 36 -8.94 -5.49 -6.56
C ILE A 36 -8.14 -4.20 -6.37
N GLU A 37 -7.05 -4.31 -5.63
CA GLU A 37 -5.92 -3.40 -5.74
C GLU A 37 -4.94 -3.99 -6.75
N LEU A 38 -4.70 -3.28 -7.86
CA LEU A 38 -3.85 -3.78 -8.93
C LEU A 38 -2.39 -3.42 -8.68
N VAL A 39 -1.55 -4.44 -8.50
CA VAL A 39 -0.11 -4.26 -8.39
C VAL A 39 0.51 -4.09 -9.77
N PHE A 40 1.28 -3.02 -9.96
CA PHE A 40 1.82 -2.63 -11.26
C PHE A 40 2.71 -3.71 -11.88
N SER A 41 3.52 -4.42 -11.09
CA SER A 41 4.37 -5.52 -11.59
C SER A 41 3.56 -6.68 -12.18
N ASP A 42 2.34 -6.93 -11.68
CA ASP A 42 1.43 -7.92 -12.28
C ASP A 42 0.94 -7.47 -13.66
N LEU A 43 0.63 -6.17 -13.81
CA LEU A 43 0.26 -5.59 -15.10
C LEU A 43 1.43 -5.63 -16.09
N GLU A 44 2.64 -5.31 -15.65
CA GLU A 44 3.86 -5.45 -16.47
C GLU A 44 4.10 -6.91 -16.88
N GLY A 45 3.94 -7.85 -15.94
CA GLY A 45 4.02 -9.28 -16.23
C GLY A 45 3.03 -9.70 -17.31
N TYR A 46 1.78 -9.28 -17.17
CA TYR A 46 0.74 -9.54 -18.17
C TYR A 46 1.07 -8.91 -19.54
N SER A 47 1.55 -7.66 -19.55
CA SER A 47 2.00 -6.96 -20.75
C SER A 47 3.09 -7.76 -21.48
N ARG A 48 4.15 -8.14 -20.76
CA ARG A 48 5.29 -8.92 -21.34
C ARG A 48 4.84 -10.27 -21.89
N THR A 49 4.09 -11.03 -21.10
CA THR A 49 3.65 -12.38 -21.47
C THR A 49 2.77 -12.40 -22.72
N ASN A 50 1.96 -11.34 -22.91
CA ASN A 50 1.05 -11.25 -24.03
C ASN A 50 1.58 -10.40 -25.22
N GLY A 51 2.83 -9.93 -25.17
CA GLY A 51 3.43 -9.09 -26.21
C GLY A 51 2.69 -7.77 -26.45
N LEU A 52 2.12 -7.19 -25.38
CA LEU A 52 1.32 -5.96 -25.44
C LEU A 52 2.14 -4.76 -24.95
N SER A 53 1.81 -3.56 -25.43
CA SER A 53 2.21 -2.35 -24.70
C SER A 53 1.48 -2.28 -23.37
N ILE A 54 2.07 -1.58 -22.37
CA ILE A 54 1.48 -1.44 -21.05
C ILE A 54 0.07 -0.81 -21.10
N PHE A 55 -0.16 0.15 -22.01
CA PHE A 55 -1.47 0.75 -22.21
C PHE A 55 -2.50 -0.23 -22.81
N ASN A 56 -2.09 -1.10 -23.72
CA ASN A 56 -2.97 -2.12 -24.27
C ASN A 56 -3.26 -3.22 -23.25
N ALA A 57 -2.28 -3.57 -22.42
CA ALA A 57 -2.47 -4.46 -21.28
C ALA A 57 -3.49 -3.86 -20.30
N ALA A 58 -3.34 -2.60 -19.92
CA ALA A 58 -4.26 -1.88 -19.05
C ALA A 58 -5.70 -1.90 -19.57
N LYS A 59 -5.91 -1.60 -20.87
CA LYS A 59 -7.24 -1.67 -21.51
C LYS A 59 -7.85 -3.07 -21.44
N LYS A 60 -7.06 -4.12 -21.71
CA LYS A 60 -7.55 -5.50 -21.65
C LYS A 60 -7.90 -5.93 -20.22
N ILE A 61 -7.09 -5.55 -19.25
CA ILE A 61 -7.37 -5.83 -17.84
C ILE A 61 -8.63 -5.10 -17.39
N LYS A 62 -8.81 -3.83 -17.77
CA LYS A 62 -10.06 -3.10 -17.48
C LYS A 62 -11.27 -3.83 -18.06
N GLN A 63 -11.23 -4.24 -19.34
CA GLN A 63 -12.31 -4.98 -19.97
C GLN A 63 -12.62 -6.31 -19.27
N LEU A 64 -11.59 -7.03 -18.83
CA LEU A 64 -11.76 -8.26 -18.04
C LEU A 64 -12.44 -7.98 -16.71
N CYS A 65 -11.98 -6.98 -15.96
CA CYS A 65 -12.58 -6.58 -14.69
C CYS A 65 -14.05 -6.18 -14.87
N ASP A 66 -14.36 -5.39 -15.90
CA ASP A 66 -15.74 -4.99 -16.20
C ASP A 66 -16.64 -6.20 -16.50
N SER A 67 -16.14 -7.18 -17.28
CA SER A 67 -16.89 -8.40 -17.59
C SER A 67 -17.20 -9.29 -16.39
N LEU A 68 -16.42 -9.12 -15.30
CA LEU A 68 -16.55 -9.88 -14.06
C LEU A 68 -17.18 -9.05 -12.93
N ASN A 69 -17.57 -7.80 -13.17
CA ASN A 69 -18.05 -6.83 -12.18
C ASN A 69 -17.04 -6.61 -11.03
N ILE A 70 -15.75 -6.62 -11.33
CA ILE A 70 -14.66 -6.31 -10.41
C ILE A 70 -14.25 -4.84 -10.60
N GLU A 71 -14.25 -4.07 -9.51
CA GLU A 71 -13.72 -2.71 -9.51
C GLU A 71 -12.19 -2.74 -9.28
N ILE A 72 -11.44 -1.86 -9.95
CA ILE A 72 -10.03 -1.65 -9.62
C ILE A 72 -9.97 -0.42 -8.72
N ILE A 73 -9.70 -0.62 -7.41
CA ILE A 73 -9.75 0.46 -6.43
C ILE A 73 -8.48 1.31 -6.43
N SER A 74 -7.33 0.72 -6.73
CA SER A 74 -6.05 1.43 -6.77
C SER A 74 -5.07 0.77 -7.73
N LEU A 75 -4.12 1.57 -8.22
CA LEU A 75 -2.87 1.11 -8.81
C LEU A 75 -1.76 1.28 -7.77
N ALA A 76 -1.01 0.22 -7.47
CA ALA A 76 -0.05 0.16 -6.36
C ALA A 76 1.22 -0.62 -6.70
N PRO A 77 2.31 -0.45 -5.94
CA PRO A 77 2.70 0.75 -5.22
C PRO A 77 3.52 1.69 -6.13
N PHE A 78 3.28 2.99 -6.10
CA PHE A 78 4.13 3.99 -6.76
C PHE A 78 5.19 4.48 -5.79
N GLU A 79 6.29 3.76 -5.72
CA GLU A 79 7.37 3.93 -4.74
C GLU A 79 8.39 5.00 -5.13
N ASN A 80 9.17 5.43 -4.15
CA ASN A 80 10.35 6.28 -4.30
C ASN A 80 10.07 7.63 -4.99
N TYR A 81 8.96 8.26 -4.66
CA TYR A 81 8.61 9.52 -5.30
C TYR A 81 9.16 10.74 -4.53
N GLU A 82 8.64 11.04 -3.34
CA GLU A 82 9.02 12.24 -2.58
C GLU A 82 10.44 12.13 -1.99
N GLY A 83 11.14 13.25 -1.91
CA GLY A 83 12.49 13.32 -1.34
C GLY A 83 13.55 12.49 -2.06
N ASN A 84 13.24 11.90 -3.20
CA ASN A 84 14.20 11.11 -3.97
C ASN A 84 15.24 12.02 -4.64
N ARG A 85 16.50 11.57 -4.69
CA ARG A 85 17.62 12.35 -5.25
C ARG A 85 17.64 12.41 -6.78
N SER A 86 16.87 11.56 -7.45
CA SER A 86 16.75 11.66 -8.91
C SER A 86 16.03 12.97 -9.30
N PRO A 87 16.31 13.53 -10.49
CA PRO A 87 15.67 14.75 -10.94
C PRO A 87 14.14 14.66 -10.88
N LEU A 88 13.49 15.67 -10.30
CA LEU A 88 12.03 15.70 -10.17
C LEU A 88 11.33 15.56 -11.53
N SER A 89 11.89 16.12 -12.60
CA SER A 89 11.34 15.99 -13.96
C SER A 89 11.23 14.53 -14.43
N GLN A 90 12.19 13.69 -14.08
CA GLN A 90 12.14 12.25 -14.41
C GLN A 90 11.06 11.53 -13.58
N ARG A 91 10.96 11.87 -12.28
CA ARG A 91 9.93 11.30 -11.41
C ARG A 91 8.52 11.69 -11.86
N LEU A 92 8.34 12.94 -12.31
CA LEU A 92 7.08 13.43 -12.87
C LEU A 92 6.73 12.73 -14.18
N GLN A 93 7.71 12.43 -15.06
CA GLN A 93 7.45 11.63 -16.26
C GLN A 93 6.94 10.23 -15.92
N THR A 94 7.59 9.58 -14.95
CA THR A 94 7.12 8.26 -14.47
C THR A 94 5.74 8.36 -13.83
N ALA A 95 5.50 9.36 -13.00
CA ALA A 95 4.20 9.62 -12.37
C ALA A 95 3.11 9.84 -13.42
N THR A 96 3.37 10.61 -14.47
CA THR A 96 2.43 10.82 -15.57
C THR A 96 2.02 9.51 -16.23
N LEU A 97 2.99 8.62 -16.50
CA LEU A 97 2.71 7.29 -17.04
C LEU A 97 1.77 6.48 -16.12
N TRP A 98 2.08 6.44 -14.83
CA TRP A 98 1.30 5.68 -13.85
C TRP A 98 -0.11 6.24 -13.68
N ILE A 99 -0.25 7.55 -13.62
CA ILE A 99 -1.55 8.23 -13.53
C ILE A 99 -2.40 7.96 -14.78
N GLN A 100 -1.80 7.99 -15.98
CA GLN A 100 -2.50 7.63 -17.22
C GLN A 100 -2.96 6.16 -17.21
N ILE A 101 -2.15 5.25 -16.69
CA ILE A 101 -2.51 3.84 -16.53
C ILE A 101 -3.64 3.70 -15.51
N ALA A 102 -3.56 4.35 -14.36
CA ALA A 102 -4.62 4.35 -13.35
C ALA A 102 -5.95 4.81 -13.96
N ARG A 103 -5.94 5.90 -14.72
CA ARG A 103 -7.12 6.37 -15.44
C ARG A 103 -7.66 5.34 -16.45
N ILE A 104 -6.79 4.69 -17.23
CA ILE A 104 -7.20 3.70 -18.23
C ILE A 104 -7.85 2.48 -17.58
N ILE A 105 -7.32 2.00 -16.47
CA ILE A 105 -7.90 0.87 -15.71
C ILE A 105 -9.12 1.28 -14.88
N GLY A 106 -9.41 2.59 -14.76
CA GLY A 106 -10.51 3.12 -13.98
C GLY A 106 -10.26 3.10 -12.48
N ALA A 107 -8.99 3.03 -12.05
CA ALA A 107 -8.62 3.13 -10.63
C ALA A 107 -8.73 4.57 -10.16
N PRO A 108 -9.55 4.88 -9.14
CA PRO A 108 -9.65 6.22 -8.60
C PRO A 108 -8.41 6.64 -7.80
N TYR A 109 -7.61 5.68 -7.35
CA TYR A 109 -6.44 5.94 -6.51
C TYR A 109 -5.13 5.44 -7.13
N LEU A 110 -4.09 6.27 -7.02
CA LEU A 110 -2.68 5.87 -7.11
C LEU A 110 -2.15 5.76 -5.67
N GLN A 111 -1.78 4.56 -5.24
CA GLN A 111 -1.22 4.34 -3.92
C GLN A 111 0.27 4.68 -3.93
N VAL A 112 0.68 5.52 -2.98
CA VAL A 112 2.03 6.05 -2.86
C VAL A 112 2.55 5.77 -1.45
N PRO A 113 3.42 4.76 -1.28
CA PRO A 113 4.03 4.49 0.02
C PRO A 113 5.07 5.57 0.36
N SER A 114 5.15 5.90 1.64
CA SER A 114 6.13 6.87 2.14
C SER A 114 7.56 6.46 1.83
N GLN A 115 8.41 7.44 1.61
CA GLN A 115 9.82 7.21 1.27
C GLN A 115 10.54 6.42 2.37
N PHE A 116 11.29 5.40 1.96
CA PHE A 116 12.06 4.52 2.87
C PHE A 116 13.54 4.38 2.49
N LYS A 117 14.02 5.10 1.48
CA LYS A 117 15.44 5.09 1.14
C LYS A 117 16.24 5.88 2.17
N PRO A 118 17.36 5.35 2.67
CA PRO A 118 18.14 6.01 3.72
C PRO A 118 18.81 7.32 3.28
N ASP A 119 19.00 7.50 1.98
CA ASP A 119 19.59 8.70 1.39
C ASP A 119 18.55 9.74 0.90
N ALA A 120 17.28 9.51 1.19
CA ALA A 120 16.21 10.42 0.84
C ALA A 120 16.35 11.78 1.55
N LEU A 121 15.82 12.83 0.92
CA LEU A 121 15.80 14.17 1.48
C LEU A 121 14.59 14.35 2.39
N GLY A 122 14.82 14.84 3.63
CA GLY A 122 13.80 15.00 4.65
C GLY A 122 13.30 16.44 4.81
N ASP A 123 13.59 17.32 3.88
CA ASP A 123 13.04 18.68 3.92
C ASP A 123 11.53 18.64 3.67
N GLU A 124 10.75 19.04 4.68
CA GLU A 124 9.29 18.97 4.63
C GLU A 124 8.72 19.86 3.51
N SER A 125 9.29 21.05 3.30
CA SER A 125 8.81 21.96 2.26
C SER A 125 9.03 21.40 0.85
N LEU A 126 10.15 20.70 0.66
CA LEU A 126 10.44 19.97 -0.57
C LEU A 126 9.45 18.82 -0.77
N ILE A 127 9.26 18.00 0.26
CA ILE A 127 8.33 16.84 0.22
C ILE A 127 6.92 17.30 -0.11
N VAL A 128 6.42 18.31 0.59
CA VAL A 128 5.09 18.89 0.34
C VAL A 128 4.98 19.41 -1.10
N SER A 129 5.96 20.17 -1.59
CA SER A 129 5.94 20.68 -2.96
C SER A 129 5.93 19.57 -4.02
N GLU A 130 6.69 18.51 -3.80
CA GLU A 130 6.73 17.36 -4.72
C GLU A 130 5.40 16.58 -4.72
N LEU A 131 4.81 16.35 -3.55
CA LEU A 131 3.51 15.70 -3.44
C LEU A 131 2.36 16.55 -3.99
N GLN A 132 2.46 17.88 -3.88
CA GLN A 132 1.53 18.79 -4.56
C GLN A 132 1.57 18.62 -6.08
N GLN A 133 2.77 18.57 -6.66
CA GLN A 133 2.93 18.36 -8.10
C GLN A 133 2.40 17.01 -8.56
N LEU A 134 2.58 15.96 -7.75
CA LEU A 134 2.01 14.64 -8.03
C LEU A 134 0.46 14.69 -8.02
N ALA A 135 -0.12 15.32 -7.02
CA ALA A 135 -1.57 15.47 -6.91
C ALA A 135 -2.13 16.33 -8.06
N ASP A 136 -1.43 17.38 -8.45
CA ASP A 136 -1.82 18.25 -9.57
C ASP A 136 -1.83 17.49 -10.90
N LEU A 137 -0.89 16.55 -11.13
CA LEU A 137 -0.95 15.63 -12.28
C LEU A 137 -2.21 14.76 -12.26
N GLY A 138 -2.61 14.24 -11.10
CA GLY A 138 -3.82 13.44 -10.96
C GLY A 138 -5.11 14.26 -11.19
N THR A 139 -5.11 15.53 -10.76
CA THR A 139 -6.23 16.46 -10.99
C THR A 139 -6.41 16.80 -12.47
N ALA A 140 -5.33 16.79 -13.26
CA ALA A 140 -5.39 17.07 -14.70
C ALA A 140 -6.09 15.97 -15.52
N GLU A 141 -6.30 14.79 -14.94
CA GLU A 141 -7.00 13.67 -15.60
C GLU A 141 -8.53 13.76 -15.44
N SER A 142 -9.24 13.14 -16.38
CA SER A 142 -10.69 12.99 -16.31
C SER A 142 -11.08 11.52 -16.59
N PRO A 143 -11.64 10.81 -15.59
CA PRO A 143 -11.84 11.23 -14.21
C PRO A 143 -10.53 11.50 -13.45
N VAL A 144 -10.63 12.30 -12.39
CA VAL A 144 -9.49 12.62 -11.51
C VAL A 144 -8.91 11.34 -10.91
N VAL A 145 -7.58 11.25 -10.86
CA VAL A 145 -6.85 10.21 -10.11
C VAL A 145 -6.35 10.84 -8.80
N SER A 146 -6.77 10.28 -7.69
CA SER A 146 -6.38 10.75 -6.36
C SER A 146 -5.12 10.02 -5.86
N ILE A 147 -4.33 10.70 -5.06
CA ILE A 147 -3.11 10.16 -4.46
C ILE A 147 -3.44 9.65 -3.06
N ALA A 148 -3.35 8.34 -2.87
CA ALA A 148 -3.54 7.68 -1.58
C ALA A 148 -2.17 7.41 -0.94
N TYR A 149 -1.75 8.28 -0.03
CA TYR A 149 -0.43 8.22 0.60
C TYR A 149 -0.46 7.25 1.79
N GLU A 150 0.50 6.35 1.85
CA GLU A 150 0.58 5.29 2.87
C GLU A 150 1.82 5.46 3.75
N ALA A 151 1.63 5.51 5.06
CA ALA A 151 2.73 5.47 6.03
C ALA A 151 3.29 4.05 6.16
N LEU A 152 4.50 3.81 5.67
CA LEU A 152 5.20 2.55 5.90
C LEU A 152 5.83 2.53 7.30
N SER A 153 5.70 1.44 8.06
CA SER A 153 6.33 1.33 9.39
C SER A 153 7.86 1.42 9.36
N TRP A 154 8.46 1.20 8.19
CA TRP A 154 9.89 1.42 7.90
C TRP A 154 10.16 2.70 7.10
N GLY A 155 9.17 3.58 6.98
CA GLY A 155 9.33 4.88 6.33
C GLY A 155 10.39 5.74 7.03
N THR A 156 11.20 6.45 6.26
CA THR A 156 12.31 7.24 6.79
C THR A 156 11.82 8.47 7.56
N TYR A 157 10.79 9.15 7.06
CA TYR A 157 10.28 10.38 7.66
C TYR A 157 8.83 10.27 8.10
N TYR A 158 8.00 9.59 7.31
CA TYR A 158 6.57 9.40 7.57
C TYR A 158 6.28 7.92 7.79
N SER A 159 6.28 7.48 9.05
CA SER A 159 6.17 6.06 9.40
C SER A 159 4.99 5.72 10.30
N THR A 160 4.10 6.69 10.55
CA THR A 160 2.85 6.50 11.28
C THR A 160 1.73 7.30 10.63
N TRP A 161 0.49 6.90 10.83
CA TRP A 161 -0.65 7.65 10.32
C TRP A 161 -0.71 9.07 10.90
N GLU A 162 -0.28 9.24 12.17
CA GLU A 162 -0.25 10.54 12.84
C GLU A 162 0.72 11.52 12.15
N SER A 163 1.81 11.01 11.58
CA SER A 163 2.76 11.84 10.84
C SER A 163 2.26 12.24 9.46
N THR A 164 1.36 11.43 8.86
CA THR A 164 0.84 11.70 7.52
C THR A 164 -0.35 12.66 7.50
N VAL A 165 -1.06 12.83 8.62
CA VAL A 165 -2.19 13.78 8.70
C VAL A 165 -1.74 15.23 8.48
N PRO A 166 -0.75 15.77 9.23
CA PRO A 166 -0.24 17.11 8.97
C PRO A 166 0.36 17.27 7.56
N LEU A 167 1.02 16.20 7.06
CA LEU A 167 1.53 16.21 5.69
C LEU A 167 0.39 16.41 4.67
N ALA A 168 -0.71 15.66 4.83
CA ALA A 168 -1.87 15.78 3.93
C ALA A 168 -2.53 17.17 4.01
N GLU A 169 -2.57 17.76 5.21
CA GLU A 169 -3.03 19.14 5.42
C GLU A 169 -2.12 20.16 4.70
N ASN A 170 -0.80 20.00 4.83
CA ASN A 170 0.19 20.87 4.19
C ASN A 170 0.21 20.71 2.66
N VAL A 171 0.03 19.50 2.13
CA VAL A 171 -0.14 19.27 0.68
C VAL A 171 -1.38 20.01 0.16
N ASN A 172 -2.44 20.09 0.94
CA ASN A 172 -3.63 20.90 0.68
C ASN A 172 -4.17 20.73 -0.76
N ARG A 173 -4.41 19.48 -1.16
CA ARG A 173 -5.08 19.11 -2.42
C ARG A 173 -6.27 18.23 -2.12
N SER A 174 -7.40 18.47 -2.78
CA SER A 174 -8.63 17.70 -2.58
C SER A 174 -8.49 16.24 -2.99
N ASN A 175 -7.60 15.95 -3.95
CA ASN A 175 -7.29 14.62 -4.43
C ASN A 175 -6.03 14.01 -3.77
N PHE A 176 -5.61 14.51 -2.61
CA PHE A 176 -4.55 13.92 -1.78
C PHE A 176 -5.12 13.51 -0.44
N GLY A 177 -4.92 12.25 -0.07
CA GLY A 177 -5.40 11.66 1.18
C GLY A 177 -4.61 10.41 1.54
N LEU A 178 -5.14 9.62 2.45
CA LEU A 178 -4.45 8.54 3.14
C LEU A 178 -4.96 7.16 2.68
N CYS A 179 -4.03 6.24 2.47
CA CYS A 179 -4.23 4.81 2.57
C CYS A 179 -3.75 4.36 3.95
N LEU A 180 -4.60 3.68 4.71
CA LEU A 180 -4.25 3.17 6.03
C LEU A 180 -4.11 1.65 5.97
N ASP A 181 -2.91 1.15 6.27
CA ASP A 181 -2.65 -0.28 6.37
C ASP A 181 -2.45 -0.67 7.85
N THR A 182 -3.29 -1.56 8.36
CA THR A 182 -3.23 -2.04 9.75
C THR A 182 -1.90 -2.72 10.08
N PHE A 183 -1.26 -3.38 9.12
CA PHE A 183 0.07 -3.96 9.29
C PHE A 183 1.10 -2.92 9.74
N HIS A 184 1.11 -1.75 9.12
CA HIS A 184 2.07 -0.70 9.46
C HIS A 184 1.80 -0.10 10.84
N ILE A 185 0.54 0.03 11.24
CA ILE A 185 0.17 0.48 12.58
C ILE A 185 0.63 -0.53 13.61
N ILE A 186 0.30 -1.80 13.43
CA ILE A 186 0.60 -2.88 14.38
C ILE A 186 2.11 -3.10 14.49
N THR A 187 2.82 -3.22 13.38
CA THR A 187 4.27 -3.48 13.39
C THR A 187 5.11 -2.29 13.85
N LYS A 188 4.52 -1.10 13.94
CA LYS A 188 5.18 0.09 14.50
C LYS A 188 5.01 0.20 16.01
N LEU A 189 3.84 -0.16 16.54
CA LEU A 189 3.45 0.19 17.91
C LEU A 189 3.25 -1.02 18.83
N TRP A 190 2.90 -2.17 18.28
CA TRP A 190 2.46 -3.30 19.07
C TRP A 190 3.34 -4.53 18.91
N ALA A 191 3.69 -4.91 17.69
CA ALA A 191 4.35 -6.16 17.38
C ALA A 191 5.87 -6.02 17.34
N ASP A 192 6.56 -6.88 18.10
CA ASP A 192 8.02 -7.01 18.11
C ASP A 192 8.41 -8.43 17.66
N PRO A 193 9.00 -8.59 16.47
CA PRO A 193 9.38 -9.90 15.96
C PRO A 193 10.59 -10.53 16.65
N PHE A 194 11.34 -9.76 17.46
CA PHE A 194 12.59 -10.20 18.09
C PHE A 194 12.42 -10.89 19.42
N VAL A 195 11.22 -10.86 20.00
CA VAL A 195 10.93 -11.41 21.32
C VAL A 195 9.89 -12.52 21.26
N SER A 196 9.98 -13.48 22.15
CA SER A 196 9.08 -14.65 22.21
C SER A 196 7.63 -14.29 22.49
N SER A 197 7.39 -13.13 23.17
CA SER A 197 6.02 -12.62 23.36
C SER A 197 5.39 -12.15 22.05
N GLY A 198 6.20 -11.74 21.06
CA GLY A 198 5.77 -11.10 19.82
C GLY A 198 5.31 -9.64 19.99
N LYS A 199 5.52 -9.02 21.18
CA LYS A 199 4.96 -7.72 21.53
C LYS A 199 6.00 -6.80 22.14
N PHE A 200 5.91 -5.50 21.84
CA PHE A 200 6.63 -4.48 22.58
C PHE A 200 6.16 -4.39 24.04
N PRO A 201 6.98 -3.87 24.96
CA PRO A 201 6.48 -3.43 26.25
C PRO A 201 5.33 -2.42 26.09
N ASP A 202 4.28 -2.55 26.94
CA ASP A 202 3.09 -1.67 26.91
C ASP A 202 2.34 -1.61 25.56
N ALA A 203 2.47 -2.64 24.72
CA ALA A 203 1.90 -2.71 23.38
C ALA A 203 0.39 -2.44 23.34
N GLU A 204 -0.38 -3.03 24.26
CA GLU A 204 -1.83 -2.83 24.35
C GLU A 204 -2.18 -1.37 24.63
N LYS A 205 -1.44 -0.75 25.55
CA LYS A 205 -1.65 0.68 25.84
C LYS A 205 -1.30 1.55 24.65
N ALA A 206 -0.18 1.30 23.99
CA ALA A 206 0.26 2.05 22.83
C ALA A 206 -0.77 1.94 21.68
N LEU A 207 -1.32 0.74 21.47
CA LEU A 207 -2.37 0.52 20.46
C LEU A 207 -3.66 1.26 20.85
N GLN A 208 -4.11 1.15 22.09
CA GLN A 208 -5.32 1.85 22.54
C GLN A 208 -5.14 3.37 22.42
N ASP A 209 -4.02 3.91 22.85
CA ASP A 209 -3.72 5.34 22.77
C ASP A 209 -3.73 5.86 21.32
N THR A 210 -3.22 5.08 20.34
CA THR A 210 -3.27 5.49 18.92
C THR A 210 -4.68 5.40 18.34
N LEU A 211 -5.47 4.37 18.71
CA LEU A 211 -6.87 4.25 18.30
C LEU A 211 -7.72 5.39 18.85
N ASP A 212 -7.53 5.77 20.11
CA ASP A 212 -8.23 6.90 20.74
C ASP A 212 -7.89 8.22 20.03
N ARG A 213 -6.61 8.42 19.67
CA ARG A 213 -6.19 9.58 18.87
C ARG A 213 -6.82 9.53 17.48
N PHE A 214 -6.86 8.36 16.85
CA PHE A 214 -7.46 8.20 15.52
C PHE A 214 -8.92 8.62 15.52
N VAL A 215 -9.72 8.08 16.43
CA VAL A 215 -11.15 8.42 16.56
C VAL A 215 -11.36 9.92 16.84
N LYS A 216 -10.45 10.52 17.62
CA LYS A 216 -10.56 11.93 18.04
C LYS A 216 -10.12 12.92 16.96
N SER A 217 -9.11 12.59 16.16
CA SER A 217 -8.38 13.60 15.37
C SER A 217 -8.09 13.24 13.92
N CYS A 218 -8.34 11.99 13.47
CA CYS A 218 -8.13 11.66 12.06
C CYS A 218 -9.23 12.31 11.19
N PRO A 219 -8.87 13.11 10.18
CA PRO A 219 -9.85 13.69 9.26
C PRO A 219 -10.36 12.58 8.31
N MET A 220 -11.55 12.04 8.60
CA MET A 220 -12.11 10.89 7.88
C MET A 220 -12.35 11.16 6.39
N ASP A 221 -12.54 12.41 5.99
CA ASP A 221 -12.64 12.83 4.59
C ASP A 221 -11.31 12.71 3.82
N LYS A 222 -10.20 12.59 4.54
CA LYS A 222 -8.87 12.33 3.98
C LYS A 222 -8.52 10.84 3.93
N VAL A 223 -9.28 9.96 4.55
CA VAL A 223 -9.06 8.50 4.46
C VAL A 223 -9.76 7.97 3.22
N PHE A 224 -8.99 7.60 2.20
CA PHE A 224 -9.52 7.14 0.93
C PHE A 224 -9.90 5.66 0.97
N TYR A 225 -9.03 4.83 1.54
CA TYR A 225 -9.33 3.42 1.78
C TYR A 225 -8.40 2.83 2.86
N VAL A 226 -8.76 1.65 3.32
CA VAL A 226 -8.03 0.93 4.37
C VAL A 226 -7.61 -0.43 3.83
N GLN A 227 -6.37 -0.82 4.10
CA GLN A 227 -5.88 -2.17 3.90
C GLN A 227 -5.91 -2.92 5.24
N LEU A 228 -6.55 -4.08 5.23
CA LEU A 228 -6.58 -4.98 6.38
C LEU A 228 -5.53 -6.06 6.18
N SER A 229 -4.50 -6.03 6.99
CA SER A 229 -3.39 -6.96 6.97
C SER A 229 -3.06 -7.42 8.37
N ASP A 230 -2.56 -8.63 8.49
CA ASP A 230 -2.03 -9.20 9.72
C ASP A 230 -0.54 -9.49 9.57
N GLY A 231 0.12 -9.94 10.62
CA GLY A 231 1.50 -10.37 10.63
C GLY A 231 1.64 -11.72 11.33
N GLU A 232 2.45 -12.61 10.79
CA GLU A 232 2.76 -13.88 11.44
C GLU A 232 3.71 -13.64 12.62
N LYS A 233 3.41 -14.25 13.78
CA LYS A 233 4.33 -14.27 14.90
C LYS A 233 5.49 -15.22 14.60
N PHE A 234 6.73 -14.75 14.72
CA PHE A 234 7.89 -15.61 14.54
C PHE A 234 8.13 -16.52 15.75
N ASP A 235 8.26 -17.82 15.48
CA ASP A 235 8.66 -18.83 16.46
C ASP A 235 9.65 -19.82 15.81
N PRO A 236 10.95 -19.81 16.19
CA PRO A 236 11.59 -18.90 17.16
C PRO A 236 11.60 -17.43 16.70
N PRO A 237 11.82 -16.47 17.62
CA PRO A 237 11.89 -15.05 17.30
C PRO A 237 12.85 -14.72 16.15
N PHE A 238 12.52 -13.68 15.38
CA PHE A 238 13.34 -13.24 14.26
C PHE A 238 14.75 -12.86 14.72
N SER A 239 15.76 -13.26 13.96
CA SER A 239 17.15 -13.04 14.31
C SER A 239 18.02 -13.00 13.05
N LYS A 240 19.32 -12.66 13.22
CA LYS A 240 20.30 -12.74 12.11
C LYS A 240 20.44 -14.13 11.51
N GLY A 241 20.09 -15.18 12.23
CA GLY A 241 20.07 -16.56 11.75
C GLY A 241 18.79 -16.97 11.02
N HIS A 242 17.79 -16.11 10.95
CA HIS A 242 16.52 -16.42 10.28
C HIS A 242 16.72 -16.50 8.76
N PRO A 243 16.10 -17.48 8.03
CA PRO A 243 16.27 -17.64 6.58
C PRO A 243 15.91 -16.39 5.76
N TRP A 244 15.05 -15.53 6.27
CA TRP A 244 14.62 -14.29 5.60
C TRP A 244 15.43 -13.06 6.00
N TYR A 245 16.40 -13.21 6.92
CA TYR A 245 17.21 -12.08 7.34
C TYR A 245 18.08 -11.54 6.20
N THR A 246 18.02 -10.25 6.01
CA THR A 246 18.88 -9.52 5.07
C THR A 246 19.57 -8.38 5.81
N GLU A 247 20.91 -8.32 5.77
CA GLU A 247 21.67 -7.27 6.44
C GLU A 247 21.31 -5.90 5.87
N GLY A 248 21.03 -4.95 6.74
CA GLY A 248 20.65 -3.57 6.38
C GLY A 248 19.20 -3.39 5.94
N GLU A 249 18.41 -4.47 5.86
CA GLU A 249 16.99 -4.37 5.57
C GLU A 249 16.18 -4.17 6.86
N ALA A 250 15.21 -3.26 6.83
CA ALA A 250 14.29 -3.09 7.94
C ALA A 250 13.48 -4.38 8.16
N HIS A 251 13.43 -4.86 9.41
CA HIS A 251 12.73 -6.11 9.74
C HIS A 251 11.23 -6.06 9.40
N GLN A 252 10.59 -4.90 9.52
CA GLN A 252 9.19 -4.74 9.11
C GLN A 252 9.00 -4.95 7.60
N PHE A 253 9.98 -4.54 6.78
CA PHE A 253 9.93 -4.78 5.34
C PHE A 253 10.12 -6.28 5.03
N THR A 254 11.06 -6.95 5.70
CA THR A 254 11.22 -8.41 5.62
C THR A 254 9.93 -9.12 6.01
N TRP A 255 9.33 -8.71 7.13
CA TRP A 255 8.06 -9.25 7.63
C TRP A 255 6.93 -9.07 6.61
N SER A 256 6.80 -7.86 6.07
CA SER A 256 5.80 -7.55 5.04
C SER A 256 5.91 -8.43 3.79
N LYS A 257 7.14 -8.81 3.40
CA LYS A 257 7.35 -9.64 2.20
C LYS A 257 6.97 -11.12 2.38
N TYR A 258 7.18 -11.67 3.58
CA TYR A 258 7.19 -13.11 3.76
C TYR A 258 6.15 -13.63 4.74
N ALA A 259 5.63 -12.81 5.63
CA ALA A 259 4.80 -13.25 6.76
C ALA A 259 3.59 -12.33 6.99
N ARG A 260 2.78 -12.14 5.94
CA ARG A 260 1.52 -11.37 5.97
C ARG A 260 0.33 -12.28 5.64
N PRO A 261 -0.19 -13.03 6.63
CA PRO A 261 -1.41 -13.80 6.46
C PRO A 261 -2.64 -12.90 6.32
N PHE A 262 -3.75 -13.46 5.88
CA PHE A 262 -5.03 -12.76 5.96
C PHE A 262 -5.45 -12.57 7.41
N PRO A 263 -6.13 -11.46 7.74
CA PRO A 263 -6.61 -11.23 9.10
C PRO A 263 -7.48 -12.38 9.61
N GLY A 264 -7.16 -12.85 10.80
CA GLY A 264 -7.91 -13.94 11.45
C GLY A 264 -7.54 -15.36 11.02
N GLU A 265 -6.49 -15.58 10.26
CA GLU A 265 -5.92 -16.91 10.00
C GLU A 265 -5.19 -17.43 11.25
N ALA A 266 -5.99 -17.80 12.27
CA ALA A 266 -5.52 -18.17 13.61
C ALA A 266 -4.55 -19.35 13.64
N ASP A 267 -4.64 -20.27 12.67
CA ASP A 267 -3.81 -21.49 12.61
C ASP A 267 -2.34 -21.20 12.26
N LEU A 268 -2.04 -20.01 11.78
CA LEU A 268 -0.68 -19.55 11.45
C LEU A 268 0.01 -18.80 12.59
N GLY A 269 -0.61 -18.69 13.77
CA GLY A 269 -0.04 -17.96 14.90
C GLY A 269 0.02 -16.44 14.69
N GLY A 270 -0.86 -15.92 13.85
CA GLY A 270 -0.90 -14.52 13.46
C GLY A 270 -1.05 -13.54 14.62
N ILE A 271 -0.57 -12.34 14.41
CA ILE A 271 -0.79 -11.18 15.27
C ILE A 271 -2.13 -10.60 14.84
N HIS A 272 -3.19 -10.93 15.57
CA HIS A 272 -4.55 -10.59 15.13
C HIS A 272 -4.81 -9.09 15.10
N ALA A 273 -5.06 -8.54 13.91
CA ALA A 273 -5.61 -7.19 13.71
C ALA A 273 -7.04 -7.03 14.25
N SER A 274 -7.62 -8.09 14.81
CA SER A 274 -9.01 -8.15 15.27
C SER A 274 -9.19 -8.03 16.79
N GLN A 275 -8.12 -7.74 17.54
CA GLN A 275 -8.24 -7.51 18.99
C GLN A 275 -8.47 -6.05 19.33
#